data_ad49c46be45752b917595c63d425b4aa
#
_entry.id   ad49c46be45752b917595c63d425b4aa
#
_cell.length_a   1.000
_cell.length_b   1.000
_cell.length_c   1.000
_cell.angle_alpha   90.00
_cell.angle_beta   90.00
_cell.angle_gamma   90.00
#
_symmetry.space_group_name_H-M   'P 1'
#
loop_
_entity.id
_entity.type
_entity.pdbx_description
1 polymer ?
#
loop_
_entity_poly.entity_id
_entity_poly.type
_entity_poly.pdbx_seq_one_letter_code
_entity_poly.pdbx_strand_id
1 'polypeptide(L)'
;MKLSILITLLNEELVLAQTHAAISAQLEDMLGKDLSDYEILYIDDGSNDKTFELIEELARDNDRVKYIRFSRNFGRESGILAGFKYATGDAVMVMDGDLQHPPYLIPLFLEAYKEGYDVVSGQRTRDGESFVGSTFARLFYFLSNRSMDVHLTDGKSELRLLSRKAINAFISMPEYNRFNKGLYEWIGFKEKVIPYKNELRKAGKSKFGFKKSMNYAIQGIISFNDRPLRVCIQFGFICLGLAILYLFFELMKYIFSQGDYVSGYFTTIAAIILFSGVQLIFIGILGEYIGKIYYEVKRRPHFIIEDTNIEKAKEDSIG
;
A
#
# COMPACT_ATOMS: atom_id res chain seq x y z
N MET A 1 -12.26 16.92 21.05
CA MET A 1 -11.78 16.79 19.67
C MET A 1 -12.80 16.03 18.84
N LYS A 2 -12.85 16.25 17.52
CA LYS A 2 -13.65 15.45 16.59
C LYS A 2 -12.81 14.32 16.01
N LEU A 3 -13.34 13.08 15.97
CA LEU A 3 -12.69 11.92 15.41
C LEU A 3 -13.43 11.46 14.14
N SER A 4 -12.72 11.22 13.04
CA SER A 4 -13.28 10.53 11.86
C SER A 4 -12.83 9.07 11.86
N ILE A 5 -13.77 8.14 11.74
CA ILE A 5 -13.47 6.73 11.48
C ILE A 5 -13.65 6.50 9.97
N LEU A 6 -12.57 6.18 9.28
CA LEU A 6 -12.55 5.91 7.85
C LEU A 6 -12.56 4.42 7.58
N ILE A 7 -13.54 3.96 6.82
CA ILE A 7 -13.74 2.55 6.48
C ILE A 7 -13.91 2.42 4.96
N THR A 8 -12.99 1.70 4.31
CA THR A 8 -13.09 1.37 2.88
C THR A 8 -13.74 0.02 2.71
N LEU A 9 -14.74 -0.06 1.82
CA LEU A 9 -15.58 -1.23 1.62
C LEU A 9 -15.60 -1.66 0.14
N LEU A 10 -15.66 -2.97 -0.09
CA LEU A 10 -15.90 -3.57 -1.40
C LEU A 10 -16.59 -4.94 -1.22
N ASN A 11 -17.90 -5.02 -1.49
CA ASN A 11 -18.70 -6.23 -1.35
C ASN A 11 -18.59 -6.83 0.07
N GLU A 12 -19.05 -6.09 1.07
CA GLU A 12 -19.01 -6.45 2.50
C GLU A 12 -20.42 -6.43 3.15
N GLU A 13 -21.48 -6.71 2.36
CA GLU A 13 -22.89 -6.69 2.81
C GLU A 13 -23.14 -7.56 4.05
N LEU A 14 -22.40 -8.68 4.20
CA LEU A 14 -22.60 -9.64 5.28
C LEU A 14 -22.11 -9.17 6.65
N VAL A 15 -21.17 -8.24 6.67
CA VAL A 15 -20.49 -7.83 7.92
C VAL A 15 -20.70 -6.36 8.27
N LEU A 16 -21.14 -5.53 7.33
CA LEU A 16 -21.24 -4.08 7.49
C LEU A 16 -22.11 -3.67 8.68
N ALA A 17 -23.33 -4.23 8.80
CA ALA A 17 -24.24 -3.86 9.88
C ALA A 17 -23.63 -4.17 11.26
N GLN A 18 -22.97 -5.32 11.42
CA GLN A 18 -22.32 -5.71 12.67
C GLN A 18 -21.12 -4.81 12.96
N THR A 19 -20.33 -4.47 11.94
CA THR A 19 -19.17 -3.57 12.06
C THR A 19 -19.63 -2.18 12.48
N HIS A 20 -20.66 -1.65 11.83
CA HIS A 20 -21.24 -0.35 12.17
C HIS A 20 -21.71 -0.31 13.62
N ALA A 21 -22.50 -1.30 14.05
CA ALA A 21 -23.04 -1.35 15.43
C ALA A 21 -21.90 -1.38 16.48
N ALA A 22 -20.86 -2.19 16.26
CA ALA A 22 -19.75 -2.31 17.18
C ALA A 22 -18.91 -1.02 17.29
N ILE A 23 -18.65 -0.35 16.17
CA ILE A 23 -17.90 0.91 16.13
C ILE A 23 -18.74 2.05 16.75
N SER A 24 -20.01 2.17 16.36
CA SER A 24 -20.93 3.20 16.88
C SER A 24 -21.09 3.09 18.37
N ALA A 25 -21.28 1.89 18.92
CA ALA A 25 -21.39 1.68 20.37
C ALA A 25 -20.13 2.17 21.12
N GLN A 26 -18.93 1.90 20.58
CA GLN A 26 -17.68 2.38 21.17
C GLN A 26 -17.54 3.90 21.12
N LEU A 27 -17.94 4.51 19.99
CA LEU A 27 -17.87 5.97 19.81
C LEU A 27 -18.88 6.71 20.68
N GLU A 28 -20.10 6.19 20.82
CA GLU A 28 -21.11 6.76 21.70
C GLU A 28 -20.70 6.71 23.17
N ASP A 29 -20.05 5.64 23.64
CA ASP A 29 -19.52 5.59 25.00
C ASP A 29 -18.43 6.64 25.25
N MET A 30 -17.68 7.02 24.23
CA MET A 30 -16.60 8.03 24.31
C MET A 30 -17.12 9.46 24.11
N LEU A 31 -18.34 9.65 23.59
CA LEU A 31 -18.92 10.97 23.32
C LEU A 31 -19.17 11.75 24.64
N GLY A 32 -18.78 13.00 24.67
CA GLY A 32 -18.84 13.85 25.87
C GLY A 32 -17.77 13.59 26.95
N LYS A 33 -17.00 12.50 26.82
CA LYS A 33 -15.86 12.17 27.69
C LYS A 33 -14.53 12.52 26.98
N ASP A 34 -14.21 11.73 25.95
CA ASP A 34 -12.96 11.83 25.20
C ASP A 34 -13.13 12.56 23.86
N LEU A 35 -14.32 12.50 23.30
CA LEU A 35 -14.70 13.09 22.02
C LEU A 35 -15.74 14.19 22.23
N SER A 36 -15.58 15.33 21.55
CA SER A 36 -16.62 16.35 21.43
C SER A 36 -17.62 16.01 20.35
N ASP A 37 -17.17 15.31 19.30
CA ASP A 37 -17.98 14.83 18.17
C ASP A 37 -17.23 13.71 17.44
N TYR A 38 -17.94 12.96 16.57
CA TYR A 38 -17.35 11.99 15.67
C TYR A 38 -18.10 11.91 14.33
N GLU A 39 -17.47 11.33 13.35
CA GLU A 39 -18.10 10.89 12.09
C GLU A 39 -17.59 9.50 11.69
N ILE A 40 -18.44 8.71 11.04
CA ILE A 40 -18.05 7.45 10.40
C ILE A 40 -18.15 7.69 8.90
N LEU A 41 -17.02 7.64 8.21
CA LEU A 41 -16.91 7.87 6.78
C LEU A 41 -16.69 6.55 6.04
N TYR A 42 -17.70 6.11 5.33
CA TYR A 42 -17.65 4.94 4.47
C TYR A 42 -17.22 5.32 3.05
N ILE A 43 -16.24 4.59 2.52
CA ILE A 43 -15.84 4.69 1.11
C ILE A 43 -16.23 3.38 0.44
N ASP A 44 -17.24 3.40 -0.39
CA ASP A 44 -17.64 2.28 -1.23
C ASP A 44 -16.84 2.28 -2.53
N ASP A 45 -15.95 1.32 -2.67
CA ASP A 45 -15.05 1.19 -3.83
C ASP A 45 -15.74 0.48 -5.02
N GLY A 46 -17.00 0.87 -5.30
CA GLY A 46 -17.80 0.35 -6.40
C GLY A 46 -18.30 -1.07 -6.15
N SER A 47 -18.94 -1.31 -5.01
CA SER A 47 -19.57 -2.59 -4.69
C SER A 47 -20.69 -2.96 -5.67
N ASN A 48 -20.84 -4.27 -5.91
CA ASN A 48 -21.88 -4.84 -6.78
C ASN A 48 -22.92 -5.67 -5.99
N ASP A 49 -22.80 -5.70 -4.66
CA ASP A 49 -23.75 -6.31 -3.73
C ASP A 49 -24.56 -5.22 -3.01
N LYS A 50 -25.26 -5.55 -1.95
CA LYS A 50 -26.08 -4.61 -1.17
C LYS A 50 -25.28 -3.71 -0.22
N THR A 51 -23.95 -3.70 -0.28
CA THR A 51 -23.10 -2.89 0.61
C THR A 51 -23.49 -1.42 0.56
N PHE A 52 -23.67 -0.85 -0.65
CA PHE A 52 -23.98 0.57 -0.79
C PHE A 52 -25.39 0.93 -0.28
N GLU A 53 -26.38 0.10 -0.57
CA GLU A 53 -27.77 0.28 -0.09
C GLU A 53 -27.80 0.32 1.45
N LEU A 54 -27.05 -0.57 2.10
CA LEU A 54 -26.92 -0.57 3.56
C LEU A 54 -26.25 0.69 4.11
N ILE A 55 -25.21 1.21 3.41
CA ILE A 55 -24.56 2.47 3.79
C ILE A 55 -25.53 3.64 3.72
N GLU A 56 -26.34 3.72 2.66
CA GLU A 56 -27.36 4.77 2.52
C GLU A 56 -28.42 4.70 3.62
N GLU A 57 -28.86 3.51 4.01
CA GLU A 57 -29.79 3.31 5.12
C GLU A 57 -29.19 3.84 6.43
N LEU A 58 -27.94 3.46 6.75
CA LEU A 58 -27.24 3.95 7.94
C LEU A 58 -27.07 5.48 7.92
N ALA A 59 -26.82 6.07 6.76
CA ALA A 59 -26.64 7.52 6.62
C ALA A 59 -27.97 8.30 6.70
N ARG A 60 -29.12 7.68 6.37
CA ARG A 60 -30.43 8.28 6.59
C ARG A 60 -30.82 8.32 8.06
N ASP A 61 -30.41 7.33 8.84
CA ASP A 61 -30.77 7.20 10.25
C ASP A 61 -29.83 8.00 11.16
N ASN A 62 -28.61 8.36 10.69
CA ASN A 62 -27.61 9.05 11.50
C ASN A 62 -26.77 10.03 10.67
N ASP A 63 -26.92 11.31 10.94
CA ASP A 63 -26.18 12.41 10.27
C ASP A 63 -24.66 12.35 10.47
N ARG A 64 -24.15 11.58 11.44
CA ARG A 64 -22.73 11.33 11.64
C ARG A 64 -22.18 10.28 10.67
N VAL A 65 -23.03 9.56 9.95
CA VAL A 65 -22.61 8.62 8.91
C VAL A 65 -22.49 9.37 7.60
N LYS A 66 -21.26 9.40 7.09
CA LYS A 66 -20.89 9.99 5.81
C LYS A 66 -20.46 8.90 4.85
N TYR A 67 -20.69 9.12 3.54
CA TYR A 67 -20.24 8.17 2.54
C TYR A 67 -19.75 8.83 1.25
N ILE A 68 -18.93 8.08 0.54
CA ILE A 68 -18.51 8.34 -0.83
C ILE A 68 -18.58 7.01 -1.58
N ARG A 69 -19.33 6.97 -2.67
CA ARG A 69 -19.36 5.87 -3.62
C ARG A 69 -18.52 6.19 -4.83
N PHE A 70 -17.65 5.27 -5.24
CA PHE A 70 -16.90 5.38 -6.47
C PHE A 70 -17.66 4.79 -7.66
N SER A 71 -17.46 5.36 -8.85
CA SER A 71 -18.08 4.89 -10.11
C SER A 71 -17.63 3.49 -10.54
N ARG A 72 -16.56 2.97 -9.98
CA ARG A 72 -16.01 1.61 -10.15
C ARG A 72 -14.99 1.34 -9.07
N ASN A 73 -14.44 0.12 -9.04
CA ASN A 73 -13.31 -0.21 -8.18
C ASN A 73 -12.05 0.55 -8.63
N PHE A 74 -11.55 1.44 -7.77
CA PHE A 74 -10.29 2.18 -7.90
C PHE A 74 -9.20 1.67 -6.95
N GLY A 75 -9.55 0.78 -6.03
CA GLY A 75 -8.65 0.16 -5.08
C GLY A 75 -8.57 0.88 -3.74
N ARG A 76 -8.17 0.11 -2.73
CA ARG A 76 -8.11 0.55 -1.32
C ARG A 76 -7.27 1.82 -1.11
N GLU A 77 -6.15 1.96 -1.82
CA GLU A 77 -5.25 3.11 -1.71
C GLU A 77 -5.99 4.41 -2.09
N SER A 78 -6.80 4.36 -3.15
CA SER A 78 -7.66 5.46 -3.59
C SER A 78 -8.77 5.75 -2.57
N GLY A 79 -9.35 4.70 -1.98
CA GLY A 79 -10.36 4.83 -0.92
C GLY A 79 -9.82 5.56 0.31
N ILE A 80 -8.63 5.21 0.77
CA ILE A 80 -7.99 5.88 1.90
C ILE A 80 -7.68 7.35 1.55
N LEU A 81 -7.19 7.63 0.34
CA LEU A 81 -6.93 9.00 -0.11
C LEU A 81 -8.21 9.84 -0.12
N ALA A 82 -9.30 9.31 -0.65
CA ALA A 82 -10.61 9.97 -0.64
C ALA A 82 -11.07 10.26 0.79
N GLY A 83 -10.98 9.25 1.66
CA GLY A 83 -11.33 9.40 3.06
C GLY A 83 -10.53 10.51 3.75
N PHE A 84 -9.22 10.57 3.57
CA PHE A 84 -8.40 11.64 4.12
C PHE A 84 -8.74 13.03 3.56
N LYS A 85 -9.08 13.11 2.26
CA LYS A 85 -9.44 14.37 1.60
C LYS A 85 -10.74 14.96 2.15
N TYR A 86 -11.72 14.12 2.47
CA TYR A 86 -13.06 14.57 2.85
C TYR A 86 -13.41 14.40 4.32
N ALA A 87 -12.62 13.67 5.10
CA ALA A 87 -12.80 13.59 6.55
C ALA A 87 -12.61 14.95 7.23
N THR A 88 -13.46 15.27 8.21
CA THR A 88 -13.51 16.58 8.88
C THR A 88 -12.96 16.59 10.30
N GLY A 89 -12.63 15.42 10.87
CA GLY A 89 -12.12 15.30 12.24
C GLY A 89 -10.72 15.88 12.44
N ASP A 90 -10.38 16.19 13.69
CA ASP A 90 -9.04 16.61 14.11
C ASP A 90 -8.00 15.49 13.90
N ALA A 91 -8.47 14.24 14.00
CA ALA A 91 -7.73 13.05 13.64
C ALA A 91 -8.63 12.09 12.84
N VAL A 92 -8.02 11.25 12.00
CA VAL A 92 -8.72 10.20 11.24
C VAL A 92 -8.12 8.85 11.58
N MET A 93 -8.99 7.91 11.94
CA MET A 93 -8.60 6.52 12.18
C MET A 93 -9.10 5.64 11.04
N VAL A 94 -8.17 4.99 10.34
CA VAL A 94 -8.48 4.02 9.28
C VAL A 94 -8.72 2.66 9.90
N MET A 95 -9.87 2.04 9.58
CA MET A 95 -10.25 0.71 10.06
C MET A 95 -10.74 -0.16 8.90
N ASP A 96 -10.56 -1.48 9.01
CA ASP A 96 -11.14 -2.43 8.04
C ASP A 96 -12.62 -2.70 8.36
N GLY A 97 -13.42 -2.91 7.33
CA GLY A 97 -14.86 -3.17 7.48
C GLY A 97 -15.25 -4.58 7.91
N ASP A 98 -14.29 -5.48 8.15
CA ASP A 98 -14.50 -6.92 8.40
C ASP A 98 -14.33 -7.35 9.87
N LEU A 99 -14.28 -6.38 10.80
CA LEU A 99 -14.07 -6.57 12.24
C LEU A 99 -12.72 -7.23 12.62
N GLN A 100 -11.75 -7.30 11.69
CA GLN A 100 -10.38 -7.72 12.07
C GLN A 100 -9.67 -6.68 12.96
N HIS A 101 -10.19 -5.45 12.97
CA HIS A 101 -9.76 -4.38 13.85
C HIS A 101 -10.77 -4.17 14.98
N PRO A 102 -10.51 -4.70 16.20
CA PRO A 102 -11.47 -4.59 17.30
C PRO A 102 -11.72 -3.14 17.72
N PRO A 103 -13.00 -2.71 17.93
CA PRO A 103 -13.31 -1.33 18.31
C PRO A 103 -12.70 -0.88 19.64
N TYR A 104 -12.38 -1.79 20.57
CA TYR A 104 -11.71 -1.44 21.84
C TYR A 104 -10.32 -0.80 21.64
N LEU A 105 -9.76 -0.87 20.44
CA LEU A 105 -8.50 -0.20 20.11
C LEU A 105 -8.68 1.31 19.92
N ILE A 106 -9.88 1.80 19.62
CA ILE A 106 -10.14 3.23 19.38
C ILE A 106 -9.66 4.10 20.56
N PRO A 107 -10.07 3.83 21.82
CA PRO A 107 -9.59 4.63 22.95
C PRO A 107 -8.08 4.58 23.14
N LEU A 108 -7.42 3.42 22.92
CA LEU A 108 -5.97 3.30 23.05
C LEU A 108 -5.20 4.14 22.01
N PHE A 109 -5.73 4.20 20.77
CA PHE A 109 -5.16 5.04 19.71
C PHE A 109 -5.36 6.52 20.02
N LEU A 110 -6.52 6.88 20.57
CA LEU A 110 -6.83 8.24 20.95
C LEU A 110 -5.96 8.73 22.13
N GLU A 111 -5.67 7.85 23.08
CA GLU A 111 -4.75 8.14 24.19
C GLU A 111 -3.36 8.45 23.67
N ALA A 112 -2.82 7.62 22.78
CA ALA A 112 -1.54 7.87 22.14
C ALA A 112 -1.51 9.20 21.34
N TYR A 113 -2.60 9.53 20.66
CA TYR A 113 -2.74 10.84 20.01
C TYR A 113 -2.70 12.00 21.00
N LYS A 114 -3.39 11.89 22.14
CA LYS A 114 -3.36 12.89 23.24
C LYS A 114 -1.97 13.04 23.87
N GLU A 115 -1.14 11.99 23.85
CA GLU A 115 0.28 12.04 24.25
C GLU A 115 1.17 12.80 23.23
N GLY A 116 0.61 13.26 22.10
CA GLY A 116 1.32 14.05 21.08
C GLY A 116 1.98 13.23 20.00
N TYR A 117 1.52 12.01 19.72
CA TYR A 117 1.91 11.25 18.54
C TYR A 117 1.02 11.63 17.35
N ASP A 118 1.63 12.01 16.25
CA ASP A 118 0.92 12.39 15.02
C ASP A 118 0.43 11.18 14.22
N VAL A 119 1.09 10.03 14.38
CA VAL A 119 0.75 8.75 13.76
C VAL A 119 0.69 7.67 14.84
N VAL A 120 -0.41 6.93 14.89
CA VAL A 120 -0.53 5.74 15.74
C VAL A 120 -0.86 4.55 14.86
N SER A 121 -0.04 3.50 14.88
CA SER A 121 -0.18 2.33 14.01
C SER A 121 -0.46 1.07 14.80
N GLY A 122 -1.37 0.26 14.31
CA GLY A 122 -1.60 -1.07 14.85
C GLY A 122 -0.60 -2.09 14.29
N GLN A 123 -0.01 -2.91 15.16
CA GLN A 123 0.84 -4.02 14.77
C GLN A 123 0.18 -5.35 15.16
N ARG A 124 -0.10 -6.20 14.18
CA ARG A 124 -0.68 -7.52 14.41
C ARG A 124 0.36 -8.44 15.03
N THR A 125 0.00 -9.14 16.11
CA THR A 125 0.80 -10.26 16.58
C THR A 125 0.67 -11.42 15.58
N ARG A 126 1.77 -12.15 15.35
CA ARG A 126 1.80 -13.26 14.38
C ARG A 126 1.36 -14.60 14.98
N ASP A 127 0.64 -14.56 16.09
CA ASP A 127 0.14 -15.75 16.76
C ASP A 127 -0.81 -16.53 15.82
N GLY A 128 -0.42 -17.76 15.44
CA GLY A 128 -1.21 -18.62 14.55
C GLY A 128 -0.91 -18.54 13.05
N GLU A 129 0.07 -17.75 12.60
CA GLU A 129 0.51 -17.77 11.20
C GLU A 129 1.30 -19.03 10.83
N SER A 130 1.17 -19.49 9.57
CA SER A 130 1.95 -20.63 9.07
C SER A 130 3.44 -20.26 8.99
N PHE A 131 4.33 -21.19 9.31
CA PHE A 131 5.80 -21.02 9.24
C PHE A 131 6.28 -20.54 7.86
N VAL A 132 5.69 -21.07 6.79
CA VAL A 132 6.03 -20.71 5.40
C VAL A 132 5.64 -19.26 5.10
N GLY A 133 4.43 -18.83 5.50
CA GLY A 133 3.96 -17.44 5.30
C GLY A 133 4.83 -16.44 6.05
N SER A 134 5.19 -16.75 7.30
CA SER A 134 6.06 -15.92 8.13
C SER A 134 7.47 -15.77 7.55
N THR A 135 8.05 -16.83 6.98
CA THR A 135 9.39 -16.80 6.38
C THR A 135 9.41 -15.95 5.10
N PHE A 136 8.41 -16.09 4.21
CA PHE A 136 8.29 -15.26 3.02
C PHE A 136 8.08 -13.78 3.37
N ALA A 137 7.27 -13.48 4.38
CA ALA A 137 7.07 -12.10 4.81
C ALA A 137 8.36 -11.50 5.38
N ARG A 138 9.12 -12.22 6.22
CA ARG A 138 10.42 -11.76 6.73
C ARG A 138 11.42 -11.48 5.60
N LEU A 139 11.50 -12.38 4.62
CA LEU A 139 12.36 -12.18 3.45
C LEU A 139 11.94 -10.95 2.65
N PHE A 140 10.63 -10.75 2.46
CA PHE A 140 10.10 -9.56 1.80
C PHE A 140 10.50 -8.28 2.55
N TYR A 141 10.26 -8.19 3.86
CA TYR A 141 10.63 -7.01 4.65
C TYR A 141 12.15 -6.79 4.67
N PHE A 142 12.95 -7.85 4.74
CA PHE A 142 14.40 -7.76 4.67
C PHE A 142 14.87 -7.17 3.32
N LEU A 143 14.36 -7.69 2.20
CA LEU A 143 14.69 -7.20 0.87
C LEU A 143 14.17 -5.77 0.65
N SER A 144 12.94 -5.47 1.07
CA SER A 144 12.35 -4.13 0.96
C SER A 144 13.16 -3.11 1.76
N ASN A 145 13.45 -3.38 3.03
CA ASN A 145 14.22 -2.46 3.89
C ASN A 145 15.66 -2.26 3.43
N ARG A 146 16.25 -3.26 2.76
CA ARG A 146 17.58 -3.10 2.14
C ARG A 146 17.49 -2.31 0.82
N SER A 147 16.35 -2.33 0.16
CA SER A 147 16.16 -1.77 -1.18
C SER A 147 15.42 -0.44 -1.19
N MET A 148 14.57 -0.13 -0.24
CA MET A 148 13.76 1.08 -0.18
C MET A 148 14.41 2.16 0.69
N ASP A 149 14.13 3.42 0.38
CA ASP A 149 14.60 4.56 1.18
C ASP A 149 13.75 4.78 2.44
N VAL A 150 12.66 4.01 2.61
CA VAL A 150 11.79 4.00 3.77
C VAL A 150 11.88 2.67 4.51
N HIS A 151 11.84 2.69 5.84
CA HIS A 151 11.93 1.48 6.66
C HIS A 151 10.54 0.94 6.97
N LEU A 152 10.17 -0.17 6.33
CA LEU A 152 8.89 -0.84 6.58
C LEU A 152 8.99 -1.73 7.82
N THR A 153 8.18 -1.47 8.82
CA THR A 153 8.09 -2.34 10.01
C THR A 153 7.17 -3.53 9.74
N ASP A 154 7.69 -4.71 10.04
CA ASP A 154 6.95 -5.96 9.87
C ASP A 154 5.72 -6.02 10.78
N GLY A 155 4.60 -6.58 10.25
CA GLY A 155 3.35 -6.75 10.99
C GLY A 155 2.50 -5.48 11.15
N LYS A 156 2.96 -4.28 10.73
CA LYS A 156 2.09 -3.10 10.73
C LYS A 156 0.88 -3.32 9.82
N SER A 157 -0.31 -3.15 10.38
CA SER A 157 -1.59 -3.23 9.66
C SER A 157 -1.97 -1.88 9.07
N GLU A 158 -3.11 -1.84 8.37
CA GLU A 158 -3.71 -0.58 7.92
C GLU A 158 -4.50 0.14 9.03
N LEU A 159 -4.66 -0.48 10.20
CA LEU A 159 -5.22 0.19 11.37
C LEU A 159 -4.29 1.32 11.80
N ARG A 160 -4.70 2.56 11.53
CA ARG A 160 -3.89 3.74 11.81
C ARG A 160 -4.76 4.91 12.23
N LEU A 161 -4.27 5.71 13.17
CA LEU A 161 -4.80 7.03 13.47
C LEU A 161 -3.76 8.07 13.06
N LEU A 162 -4.19 9.07 12.29
CA LEU A 162 -3.34 10.18 11.86
C LEU A 162 -3.91 11.51 12.34
N SER A 163 -3.05 12.40 12.83
CA SER A 163 -3.39 13.80 13.10
C SER A 163 -3.75 14.54 11.81
N ARG A 164 -4.51 15.62 11.90
CA ARG A 164 -4.82 16.48 10.75
C ARG A 164 -3.55 16.97 10.03
N LYS A 165 -2.49 17.25 10.79
CA LYS A 165 -1.19 17.64 10.26
C LYS A 165 -0.56 16.53 9.39
N ALA A 166 -0.57 15.28 9.87
CA ALA A 166 -0.05 14.13 9.14
C ALA A 166 -0.89 13.83 7.89
N ILE A 167 -2.23 13.96 7.99
CA ILE A 167 -3.15 13.80 6.86
C ILE A 167 -2.88 14.85 5.78
N ASN A 168 -2.71 16.11 6.13
CA ASN A 168 -2.43 17.17 5.17
C ASN A 168 -1.11 16.92 4.42
N ALA A 169 -0.07 16.46 5.12
CA ALA A 169 1.17 16.04 4.50
C ALA A 169 0.96 14.84 3.56
N PHE A 170 0.17 13.84 3.97
CA PHE A 170 -0.14 12.67 3.14
C PHE A 170 -0.93 13.01 1.86
N ILE A 171 -1.89 13.93 1.94
CA ILE A 171 -2.69 14.39 0.80
C ILE A 171 -1.84 15.23 -0.17
N SER A 172 -0.84 15.98 0.32
CA SER A 172 0.03 16.79 -0.53
C SER A 172 0.95 15.99 -1.46
N MET A 173 1.03 14.67 -1.26
CA MET A 173 1.80 13.77 -2.14
C MET A 173 0.91 13.30 -3.30
N PRO A 174 1.18 13.76 -4.55
CA PRO A 174 0.28 13.56 -5.69
C PRO A 174 0.53 12.29 -6.48
N GLU A 175 1.37 11.36 -5.99
CA GLU A 175 1.74 10.15 -6.72
C GLU A 175 0.53 9.33 -7.14
N TYR A 176 0.44 9.00 -8.44
CA TYR A 176 -0.59 8.11 -8.97
C TYR A 176 -0.38 6.66 -8.51
N ASN A 177 0.86 6.22 -8.52
CA ASN A 177 1.24 4.87 -8.09
C ASN A 177 1.45 4.82 -6.57
N ARG A 178 0.37 5.00 -5.81
CA ARG A 178 0.43 5.06 -4.34
C ARG A 178 0.79 3.71 -3.73
N PHE A 179 1.66 3.74 -2.74
CA PHE A 179 1.94 2.65 -1.82
C PHE A 179 1.86 3.21 -0.41
N ASN A 180 0.65 3.23 0.14
CA ASN A 180 0.34 3.96 1.38
C ASN A 180 1.24 3.56 2.54
N LYS A 181 1.61 2.27 2.68
CA LYS A 181 2.54 1.82 3.73
C LYS A 181 3.89 2.55 3.68
N GLY A 182 4.42 2.79 2.49
CA GLY A 182 5.64 3.57 2.31
C GLY A 182 5.42 5.05 2.56
N LEU A 183 4.29 5.61 2.12
CA LEU A 183 3.96 7.02 2.30
C LEU A 183 3.81 7.39 3.78
N TYR A 184 3.21 6.51 4.61
CA TYR A 184 3.13 6.73 6.07
C TYR A 184 4.50 6.82 6.74
N GLU A 185 5.46 6.02 6.30
CA GLU A 185 6.83 6.09 6.82
C GLU A 185 7.58 7.31 6.27
N TRP A 186 7.32 7.67 5.00
CA TRP A 186 7.98 8.77 4.31
C TRP A 186 7.66 10.14 4.91
N ILE A 187 6.43 10.35 5.39
CA ILE A 187 6.03 11.62 6.02
C ILE A 187 6.80 11.92 7.32
N GLY A 188 7.41 10.91 7.96
CA GLY A 188 8.38 11.07 9.04
C GLY A 188 7.86 11.69 10.35
N PHE A 189 6.55 11.65 10.60
CA PHE A 189 5.97 12.16 11.85
C PHE A 189 6.20 11.21 13.03
N LYS A 190 6.12 11.76 14.25
CA LYS A 190 6.27 10.98 15.50
C LYS A 190 5.20 9.89 15.57
N GLU A 191 5.65 8.63 15.54
CA GLU A 191 4.78 7.46 15.52
C GLU A 191 4.83 6.66 16.83
N LYS A 192 3.67 6.12 17.24
CA LYS A 192 3.54 5.09 18.27
C LYS A 192 2.94 3.83 17.66
N VAL A 193 3.55 2.69 17.91
CA VAL A 193 3.06 1.39 17.45
C VAL A 193 2.38 0.66 18.60
N ILE A 194 1.11 0.25 18.41
CA ILE A 194 0.30 -0.46 19.40
C ILE A 194 0.14 -1.91 18.92
N PRO A 195 0.71 -2.89 19.63
CA PRO A 195 0.51 -4.30 19.32
C PRO A 195 -0.91 -4.74 19.69
N TYR A 196 -1.55 -5.52 18.81
CA TYR A 196 -2.86 -6.11 19.09
C TYR A 196 -2.95 -7.54 18.52
N LYS A 197 -3.81 -8.35 19.16
CA LYS A 197 -4.10 -9.71 18.69
C LYS A 197 -5.00 -9.63 17.46
N ASN A 198 -4.59 -10.35 16.40
CA ASN A 198 -5.41 -10.47 15.21
C ASN A 198 -6.66 -11.30 15.51
N GLU A 199 -7.84 -10.73 15.29
CA GLU A 199 -9.08 -11.50 15.31
C GLU A 199 -9.30 -12.19 13.96
N LEU A 200 -9.77 -13.44 14.00
CA LEU A 200 -10.10 -14.17 12.78
C LEU A 200 -11.31 -13.50 12.10
N ARG A 201 -11.27 -13.39 10.79
CA ARG A 201 -12.41 -12.93 9.99
C ARG A 201 -13.67 -13.69 10.38
N LYS A 202 -14.74 -12.99 10.74
CA LYS A 202 -16.03 -13.58 11.07
C LYS A 202 -16.77 -14.10 9.85
N ALA A 203 -16.51 -13.52 8.65
CA ALA A 203 -17.08 -13.97 7.36
C ALA A 203 -16.20 -13.52 6.18
N GLY A 204 -16.37 -14.19 5.01
CA GLY A 204 -15.68 -13.86 3.75
C GLY A 204 -14.38 -14.64 3.50
N LYS A 205 -13.98 -14.72 2.22
CA LYS A 205 -12.69 -15.35 1.79
C LYS A 205 -11.64 -14.27 1.60
N SER A 206 -10.38 -14.56 1.96
CA SER A 206 -9.25 -13.67 1.66
C SER A 206 -9.17 -13.39 0.16
N LYS A 207 -9.31 -12.12 -0.23
CA LYS A 207 -9.21 -11.65 -1.63
C LYS A 207 -7.73 -11.51 -2.09
N PHE A 208 -6.77 -11.70 -1.16
CA PHE A 208 -5.33 -11.60 -1.45
C PHE A 208 -4.70 -12.97 -1.69
N GLY A 209 -4.48 -13.30 -2.97
CA GLY A 209 -3.68 -14.47 -3.36
C GLY A 209 -2.19 -14.13 -3.49
N PHE A 210 -1.31 -15.16 -3.51
CA PHE A 210 0.16 -15.02 -3.62
C PHE A 210 0.61 -14.08 -4.76
N LYS A 211 -0.03 -14.18 -5.95
CA LYS A 211 0.29 -13.32 -7.10
C LYS A 211 -0.01 -11.84 -6.84
N LYS A 212 -1.12 -11.53 -6.15
CA LYS A 212 -1.46 -10.14 -5.78
C LYS A 212 -0.48 -9.58 -4.74
N SER A 213 -0.10 -10.40 -3.76
CA SER A 213 0.90 -10.00 -2.75
C SER A 213 2.26 -9.74 -3.37
N MET A 214 2.69 -10.58 -4.34
CA MET A 214 3.95 -10.38 -5.06
C MET A 214 3.93 -9.10 -5.90
N ASN A 215 2.84 -8.84 -6.64
CA ASN A 215 2.70 -7.61 -7.43
C ASN A 215 2.72 -6.37 -6.53
N TYR A 216 2.03 -6.42 -5.37
CA TYR A 216 2.05 -5.34 -4.40
C TYR A 216 3.45 -5.08 -3.83
N ALA A 217 4.21 -6.15 -3.58
CA ALA A 217 5.60 -6.08 -3.15
C ALA A 217 6.51 -5.42 -4.20
N ILE A 218 6.42 -5.86 -5.46
CA ILE A 218 7.17 -5.28 -6.58
C ILE A 218 6.79 -3.81 -6.76
N GLN A 219 5.51 -3.48 -6.69
CA GLN A 219 5.03 -2.10 -6.76
C GLN A 219 5.65 -1.23 -5.66
N GLY A 220 5.70 -1.71 -4.41
CA GLY A 220 6.32 -1.00 -3.31
C GLY A 220 7.80 -0.73 -3.56
N ILE A 221 8.57 -1.75 -3.96
CA ILE A 221 10.02 -1.63 -4.24
C ILE A 221 10.27 -0.60 -5.36
N ILE A 222 9.55 -0.69 -6.48
CA ILE A 222 9.78 0.21 -7.62
C ILE A 222 9.30 1.64 -7.32
N SER A 223 8.27 1.84 -6.47
CA SER A 223 7.75 3.18 -6.15
C SER A 223 8.67 4.00 -5.24
N PHE A 224 9.48 3.34 -4.41
CA PHE A 224 10.35 4.01 -3.43
C PHE A 224 11.83 3.81 -3.68
N ASN A 225 12.23 3.39 -4.90
CA ASN A 225 13.65 3.13 -5.14
C ASN A 225 14.04 3.06 -6.62
N ASP A 226 15.23 3.58 -6.92
CA ASP A 226 15.92 3.45 -8.20
C ASP A 226 17.03 2.36 -8.20
N ARG A 227 17.28 1.68 -7.05
CA ARG A 227 18.34 0.66 -6.91
C ARG A 227 18.24 -0.47 -7.93
N PRO A 228 17.04 -0.99 -8.33
CA PRO A 228 16.95 -1.99 -9.39
C PRO A 228 17.62 -1.53 -10.69
N LEU A 229 17.49 -0.25 -11.05
CA LEU A 229 18.17 0.32 -12.22
C LEU A 229 19.68 0.39 -12.02
N ARG A 230 20.14 0.78 -10.84
CA ARG A 230 21.57 0.84 -10.51
C ARG A 230 22.23 -0.55 -10.52
N VAL A 231 21.50 -1.58 -10.04
CA VAL A 231 21.97 -2.98 -10.11
C VAL A 231 22.16 -3.40 -11.57
N CYS A 232 21.25 -3.04 -12.48
CA CYS A 232 21.39 -3.31 -13.91
C CYS A 232 22.69 -2.68 -14.48
N ILE A 233 22.97 -1.42 -14.11
CA ILE A 233 24.18 -0.71 -14.53
C ILE A 233 25.44 -1.42 -13.99
N GLN A 234 25.47 -1.76 -12.69
CA GLN A 234 26.60 -2.45 -12.08
C GLN A 234 26.87 -3.81 -12.73
N PHE A 235 25.79 -4.58 -12.97
CA PHE A 235 25.89 -5.86 -13.65
C PHE A 235 26.41 -5.70 -15.09
N GLY A 236 25.97 -4.67 -15.81
CA GLY A 236 26.47 -4.33 -17.13
C GLY A 236 27.99 -4.08 -17.14
N PHE A 237 28.50 -3.33 -16.16
CA PHE A 237 29.96 -3.11 -16.03
C PHE A 237 30.71 -4.39 -15.68
N ILE A 238 30.15 -5.26 -14.84
CA ILE A 238 30.76 -6.57 -14.55
C ILE A 238 30.85 -7.42 -15.81
N CYS A 239 29.75 -7.52 -16.58
CA CYS A 239 29.73 -8.26 -17.84
C CYS A 239 30.74 -7.70 -18.85
N LEU A 240 30.84 -6.39 -18.97
CA LEU A 240 31.82 -5.72 -19.84
C LEU A 240 33.26 -6.06 -19.39
N GLY A 241 33.55 -6.00 -18.09
CA GLY A 241 34.86 -6.35 -17.54
C GLY A 241 35.23 -7.81 -17.82
N LEU A 242 34.28 -8.75 -17.64
CA LEU A 242 34.48 -10.16 -17.96
C LEU A 242 34.70 -10.40 -19.46
N ALA A 243 33.98 -9.68 -20.31
CA ALA A 243 34.14 -9.76 -21.76
C ALA A 243 35.54 -9.27 -22.19
N ILE A 244 35.99 -8.14 -21.65
CA ILE A 244 37.37 -7.61 -21.92
C ILE A 244 38.43 -8.61 -21.45
N LEU A 245 38.26 -9.18 -20.26
CA LEU A 245 39.20 -10.18 -19.72
C LEU A 245 39.23 -11.44 -20.57
N TYR A 246 38.07 -11.90 -21.04
CA TYR A 246 37.98 -13.05 -21.95
C TYR A 246 38.65 -12.77 -23.28
N LEU A 247 38.38 -11.60 -23.90
CA LEU A 247 39.07 -11.19 -25.15
C LEU A 247 40.56 -11.09 -24.99
N PHE A 248 41.06 -10.56 -23.86
CA PHE A 248 42.47 -10.50 -23.56
C PHE A 248 43.09 -11.90 -23.44
N PHE A 249 42.40 -12.83 -22.78
CA PHE A 249 42.86 -14.22 -22.63
C PHE A 249 42.89 -14.93 -23.99
N GLU A 250 41.92 -14.78 -24.85
CA GLU A 250 41.92 -15.36 -26.19
C GLU A 250 43.00 -14.74 -27.11
N LEU A 251 43.23 -13.43 -26.98
CA LEU A 251 44.34 -12.75 -27.69
C LEU A 251 45.71 -13.29 -27.24
N MET A 252 45.95 -13.47 -25.93
CA MET A 252 47.17 -14.07 -25.43
C MET A 252 47.35 -15.51 -25.95
N LYS A 253 46.31 -16.29 -25.90
CA LYS A 253 46.29 -17.65 -26.46
C LYS A 253 46.64 -17.67 -27.94
N TYR A 254 46.09 -16.78 -28.74
CA TYR A 254 46.38 -16.64 -30.16
C TYR A 254 47.87 -16.29 -30.40
N ILE A 255 48.42 -15.39 -29.60
CA ILE A 255 49.85 -14.96 -29.73
C ILE A 255 50.81 -16.10 -29.36
N PHE A 256 50.48 -16.90 -28.33
CA PHE A 256 51.42 -17.92 -27.79
C PHE A 256 51.18 -19.34 -28.38
N SER A 257 50.02 -19.68 -28.95
CA SER A 257 49.67 -21.05 -29.35
C SER A 257 49.91 -21.35 -30.85
N GLN A 258 50.56 -20.51 -31.62
CA GLN A 258 50.90 -20.76 -33.04
C GLN A 258 49.73 -21.38 -33.89
N GLY A 259 48.49 -20.98 -33.66
CA GLY A 259 47.40 -21.19 -34.64
C GLY A 259 46.50 -22.42 -34.52
N ASP A 260 46.53 -23.14 -33.38
CA ASP A 260 45.52 -24.16 -33.14
C ASP A 260 44.12 -23.54 -32.85
N TYR A 261 43.26 -23.58 -33.88
CA TYR A 261 41.88 -23.06 -33.82
C TYR A 261 41.04 -23.93 -32.91
N VAL A 262 40.73 -23.47 -31.70
CA VAL A 262 39.60 -24.02 -30.91
C VAL A 262 38.31 -23.50 -31.53
N SER A 263 37.44 -24.40 -31.98
CA SER A 263 36.11 -24.08 -32.55
C SER A 263 35.27 -23.36 -31.49
N GLY A 264 35.25 -22.01 -31.51
CA GLY A 264 34.52 -21.16 -30.57
C GLY A 264 33.02 -21.04 -30.85
N TYR A 265 32.48 -21.82 -31.80
CA TYR A 265 31.09 -21.71 -32.26
C TYR A 265 30.05 -21.84 -31.11
N PHE A 266 30.13 -22.90 -30.30
CA PHE A 266 29.21 -23.11 -29.17
C PHE A 266 29.36 -22.02 -28.10
N THR A 267 30.57 -21.61 -27.80
CA THR A 267 30.84 -20.56 -26.83
C THR A 267 30.25 -19.23 -27.29
N THR A 268 30.40 -18.89 -28.56
CA THR A 268 29.86 -17.66 -29.15
C THR A 268 28.32 -17.67 -29.11
N ILE A 269 27.65 -18.75 -29.51
CA ILE A 269 26.19 -18.85 -29.47
C ILE A 269 25.69 -18.79 -28.04
N ALA A 270 26.31 -19.53 -27.10
CA ALA A 270 25.94 -19.50 -25.69
C ALA A 270 26.08 -18.10 -25.10
N ALA A 271 27.16 -17.40 -25.41
CA ALA A 271 27.38 -16.02 -24.97
C ALA A 271 26.30 -15.07 -25.53
N ILE A 272 25.98 -15.17 -26.83
CA ILE A 272 24.92 -14.34 -27.45
C ILE A 272 23.58 -14.57 -26.78
N ILE A 273 23.17 -15.82 -26.57
CA ILE A 273 21.90 -16.15 -25.92
C ILE A 273 21.86 -15.64 -24.49
N LEU A 274 22.95 -15.84 -23.71
CA LEU A 274 23.05 -15.39 -22.33
C LEU A 274 22.93 -13.87 -22.22
N PHE A 275 23.75 -13.13 -22.98
CA PHE A 275 23.75 -11.66 -22.94
C PHE A 275 22.45 -11.07 -23.47
N SER A 276 21.87 -11.66 -24.53
CA SER A 276 20.54 -11.24 -25.04
C SER A 276 19.46 -11.45 -23.98
N GLY A 277 19.46 -12.58 -23.26
CA GLY A 277 18.53 -12.84 -22.16
C GLY A 277 18.66 -11.80 -21.04
N VAL A 278 19.87 -11.50 -20.64
CA VAL A 278 20.14 -10.45 -19.62
C VAL A 278 19.67 -9.07 -20.10
N GLN A 279 19.93 -8.71 -21.35
CA GLN A 279 19.47 -7.44 -21.92
C GLN A 279 17.94 -7.34 -21.93
N LEU A 280 17.23 -8.41 -22.28
CA LEU A 280 15.76 -8.43 -22.26
C LEU A 280 15.20 -8.22 -20.84
N ILE A 281 15.84 -8.80 -19.81
CA ILE A 281 15.46 -8.57 -18.42
C ILE A 281 15.64 -7.09 -18.05
N PHE A 282 16.75 -6.47 -18.43
CA PHE A 282 17.01 -5.05 -18.14
C PHE A 282 16.05 -4.12 -18.86
N ILE A 283 15.72 -4.41 -20.12
CA ILE A 283 14.69 -3.70 -20.88
C ILE A 283 13.33 -3.85 -20.21
N GLY A 284 12.99 -5.03 -19.69
CA GLY A 284 11.78 -5.28 -18.92
C GLY A 284 11.70 -4.42 -17.66
N ILE A 285 12.79 -4.32 -16.89
CA ILE A 285 12.85 -3.46 -15.68
C ILE A 285 12.68 -1.99 -16.07
N LEU A 286 13.37 -1.51 -17.12
CA LEU A 286 13.17 -0.15 -17.65
C LEU A 286 11.71 0.08 -18.08
N GLY A 287 11.09 -0.90 -18.74
CA GLY A 287 9.69 -0.84 -19.15
C GLY A 287 8.72 -0.63 -17.96
N GLU A 288 8.98 -1.27 -16.82
CA GLU A 288 8.20 -1.06 -15.59
C GLU A 288 8.30 0.38 -15.08
N TYR A 289 9.51 0.97 -15.05
CA TYR A 289 9.68 2.37 -14.64
C TYR A 289 9.03 3.35 -15.62
N ILE A 290 9.21 3.13 -16.93
CA ILE A 290 8.56 3.95 -17.97
C ILE A 290 7.04 3.84 -17.86
N GLY A 291 6.50 2.64 -17.61
CA GLY A 291 5.08 2.43 -17.38
C GLY A 291 4.56 3.26 -16.19
N LYS A 292 5.29 3.34 -15.09
CA LYS A 292 4.92 4.18 -13.94
C LYS A 292 4.97 5.66 -14.28
N ILE A 293 6.04 6.13 -14.92
CA ILE A 293 6.15 7.53 -15.38
C ILE A 293 4.98 7.88 -16.31
N TYR A 294 4.59 6.98 -17.20
CA TYR A 294 3.46 7.18 -18.10
C TYR A 294 2.13 7.42 -17.34
N TYR A 295 1.86 6.68 -16.27
CA TYR A 295 0.67 6.92 -15.44
C TYR A 295 0.75 8.22 -14.67
N GLU A 296 1.93 8.62 -14.15
CA GLU A 296 2.14 9.91 -13.48
C GLU A 296 1.90 11.09 -14.44
N VAL A 297 2.42 11.01 -15.67
CA VAL A 297 2.26 12.08 -16.69
C VAL A 297 0.81 12.23 -17.14
N LYS A 298 0.04 11.15 -17.17
CA LYS A 298 -1.39 11.19 -17.54
C LYS A 298 -2.25 12.00 -16.57
N ARG A 299 -1.85 12.15 -15.32
CA ARG A 299 -2.57 12.91 -14.28
C ARG A 299 -4.07 12.58 -14.20
N ARG A 300 -4.44 11.31 -14.41
CA ARG A 300 -5.82 10.88 -14.23
C ARG A 300 -6.21 11.01 -12.75
N PRO A 301 -7.47 11.36 -12.41
CA PRO A 301 -7.90 11.39 -11.02
C PRO A 301 -7.75 9.99 -10.38
N HIS A 302 -7.39 9.96 -9.11
CA HIS A 302 -7.22 8.72 -8.35
C HIS A 302 -8.53 7.95 -8.18
N PHE A 303 -9.65 8.65 -8.17
CA PHE A 303 -11.00 8.12 -8.06
C PHE A 303 -11.99 9.08 -8.72
N ILE A 304 -13.16 8.58 -9.05
CA ILE A 304 -14.31 9.35 -9.55
C ILE A 304 -15.47 9.05 -8.61
N ILE A 305 -16.04 10.09 -8.04
CA ILE A 305 -17.20 9.98 -7.14
C ILE A 305 -18.46 9.82 -7.98
N GLU A 306 -19.23 8.76 -7.73
CA GLU A 306 -20.54 8.55 -8.32
C GLU A 306 -21.63 9.16 -7.46
N ASP A 307 -21.56 8.94 -6.13
CA ASP A 307 -22.54 9.44 -5.17
C ASP A 307 -21.91 9.73 -3.81
N THR A 308 -22.49 10.70 -3.07
CA THR A 308 -22.02 11.10 -1.74
C THR A 308 -23.04 11.97 -1.01
N ASN A 309 -23.07 11.89 0.31
CA ASN A 309 -23.82 12.82 1.16
C ASN A 309 -22.94 13.98 1.72
N ILE A 310 -21.70 14.12 1.24
CA ILE A 310 -20.78 15.16 1.67
C ILE A 310 -20.79 16.32 0.67
N GLU A 311 -21.20 17.52 1.09
CA GLU A 311 -21.34 18.72 0.25
C GLU A 311 -20.05 19.03 -0.54
N LYS A 312 -18.91 19.13 0.14
CA LYS A 312 -17.61 19.38 -0.50
C LYS A 312 -17.24 18.32 -1.55
N ALA A 313 -17.63 17.07 -1.34
CA ALA A 313 -17.34 16.00 -2.30
C ALA A 313 -18.26 16.06 -3.51
N LYS A 314 -19.49 16.58 -3.36
CA LYS A 314 -20.40 16.85 -4.48
C LYS A 314 -19.85 17.93 -5.40
N GLU A 315 -19.29 19.00 -4.84
CA GLU A 315 -18.67 20.09 -5.63
C GLU A 315 -17.51 19.56 -6.47
N ASP A 316 -16.65 18.70 -5.90
CA ASP A 316 -15.52 18.10 -6.61
C ASP A 316 -15.96 17.04 -7.66
N SER A 317 -17.19 16.50 -7.59
CA SER A 317 -17.70 15.48 -8.53
C SER A 317 -18.27 16.07 -9.82
N ILE A 318 -18.61 17.35 -9.81
CA ILE A 318 -19.23 18.08 -10.95
C ILE A 318 -18.17 18.72 -11.88
N GLY A 319 -16.92 18.76 -11.47
CA GLY A 319 -15.77 19.23 -12.27
C GLY A 319 -15.05 18.13 -12.99
#